data_25f5fe1c29e74277e5ffb4ea4723cdcd
#
_entry.id   25f5fe1c29e74277e5ffb4ea4723cdcd
#
_cell.length_a   1.000
_cell.length_b   1.000
_cell.length_c   1.000
_cell.angle_alpha   90.00
_cell.angle_beta   90.00
_cell.angle_gamma   90.00
#
_symmetry.space_group_name_H-M   'P 1'
#
loop_
_entity.id
_entity.type
_entity.pdbx_description
1 polymer ?
#
loop_
_entity_poly.entity_id
_entity_poly.type
_entity_poly.pdbx_seq_one_letter_code
_entity_poly.pdbx_strand_id
1 'polypeptide(L)'
;MPQVIEWKNPGSEDIVWKYPVEDIAWGAQLIVREFEAAVFFRDGKAYDIFGSGRHTITTLNVPLLTGILRRIAGFGETPFKAMVIFISTRVVAGKYGTRAQTTELAPLQVHGSFWFKVDNPQLFVNEVVGGQNAYTTSDVNSYLRGFLNEKIIDELSRYDLLTVFTKLDETSVAAKTAILDAFKRIGLDLTDLRFEGIDTTPEYRERLFWLRTGRAAPEEVLRMETVKEAAKELGKSSGAGLGTGMVLIPQIMTPTGVASAPAAALLICPKCSGKIPATSKFCPDCGTKIAAPSTETKNCPKCGHPVLTSAKFCPECGKKL
;
A
#
# COMPACT_ATOMS: atom_id res chain seq x y z
N MET A 1 17.70 18.11 53.92
CA MET A 1 18.39 17.94 52.63
C MET A 1 17.46 18.48 51.58
N PRO A 2 17.94 19.19 50.57
CA PRO A 2 17.07 19.64 49.49
C PRO A 2 16.45 18.44 48.77
N GLN A 3 15.18 18.55 48.33
CA GLN A 3 14.49 17.53 47.52
C GLN A 3 15.24 17.40 46.22
N VAL A 4 15.52 16.14 45.79
CA VAL A 4 16.14 15.84 44.51
C VAL A 4 15.10 15.13 43.64
N ILE A 5 14.89 15.67 42.44
CA ILE A 5 13.98 15.19 41.43
C ILE A 5 14.80 14.71 40.27
N GLU A 6 14.82 13.41 40.05
CA GLU A 6 15.55 12.77 38.94
C GLU A 6 14.87 11.50 38.48
N TRP A 7 15.02 11.15 37.23
CA TRP A 7 14.58 9.87 36.72
C TRP A 7 15.59 8.77 37.09
N LYS A 8 15.23 7.96 38.06
CA LYS A 8 16.10 6.86 38.51
C LYS A 8 15.91 5.65 37.67
N ASN A 9 17.03 5.10 37.13
CA ASN A 9 17.09 3.84 36.41
C ASN A 9 16.08 3.74 35.23
N PRO A 10 16.12 4.66 34.23
CA PRO A 10 15.29 4.53 33.05
C PRO A 10 15.63 3.23 32.31
N GLY A 11 14.63 2.46 31.98
CA GLY A 11 14.74 1.31 31.10
C GLY A 11 15.06 1.75 29.64
N SER A 12 15.51 0.81 28.83
CA SER A 12 15.79 1.09 27.40
C SER A 12 14.51 1.41 26.61
N GLU A 13 13.40 0.89 27.08
CA GLU A 13 12.10 1.03 26.43
C GLU A 13 11.24 2.15 27.00
N ASP A 14 11.70 2.80 28.09
CA ASP A 14 10.92 3.85 28.75
C ASP A 14 11.05 5.17 27.97
N ILE A 15 9.92 5.72 27.57
CA ILE A 15 9.85 7.03 26.92
C ILE A 15 9.37 8.09 27.89
N VAL A 16 8.44 7.76 28.77
CA VAL A 16 7.87 8.71 29.75
C VAL A 16 7.84 8.09 31.12
N TRP A 17 8.23 8.89 32.11
CA TRP A 17 8.12 8.53 33.51
C TRP A 17 7.66 9.72 34.35
N LYS A 18 6.63 9.50 35.13
CA LYS A 18 6.12 10.48 36.06
C LYS A 18 6.83 10.36 37.39
N TYR A 19 7.37 11.48 37.90
CA TYR A 19 7.93 11.53 39.23
C TYR A 19 6.82 11.29 40.28
N PRO A 20 7.03 10.39 41.27
CA PRO A 20 5.95 9.90 42.14
C PRO A 20 5.47 10.91 43.17
N VAL A 21 6.22 11.99 43.42
CA VAL A 21 5.89 13.01 44.43
C VAL A 21 5.40 14.27 43.72
N GLU A 22 4.19 14.71 44.05
CA GLU A 22 3.57 15.89 43.45
C GLU A 22 3.84 17.16 44.26
N ASP A 23 4.21 17.04 45.54
CA ASP A 23 4.58 18.17 46.37
C ASP A 23 6.04 18.56 46.14
N ILE A 24 6.23 19.64 45.39
CA ILE A 24 7.55 20.15 45.01
C ILE A 24 7.97 21.30 45.93
N ALA A 25 9.10 21.12 46.59
CA ALA A 25 9.66 22.16 47.45
C ALA A 25 10.40 23.23 46.64
N TRP A 26 10.28 24.49 47.02
CA TRP A 26 11.15 25.53 46.49
C TRP A 26 12.61 25.25 46.87
N GLY A 27 13.52 25.45 45.92
CA GLY A 27 14.93 25.06 46.09
C GLY A 27 15.23 23.57 45.78
N ALA A 28 14.21 22.79 45.40
CA ALA A 28 14.44 21.43 44.94
C ALA A 28 15.43 21.39 43.77
N GLN A 29 16.25 20.36 43.71
CA GLN A 29 17.22 20.13 42.63
C GLN A 29 16.60 19.21 41.62
N LEU A 30 16.30 19.73 40.43
CA LEU A 30 15.89 18.93 39.27
C LEU A 30 17.11 18.53 38.45
N ILE A 31 17.33 17.27 38.30
CA ILE A 31 18.42 16.71 37.50
C ILE A 31 17.83 16.06 36.23
N VAL A 32 18.10 16.67 35.11
CA VAL A 32 17.70 16.16 33.77
C VAL A 32 18.95 15.71 33.06
N ARG A 33 19.01 14.45 32.67
CA ARG A 33 20.17 13.88 31.98
C ARG A 33 20.21 14.31 30.52
N GLU A 34 21.33 14.07 29.88
CA GLU A 34 21.43 14.17 28.44
C GLU A 34 20.42 13.24 27.77
N PHE A 35 19.76 13.70 26.72
CA PHE A 35 18.63 13.01 26.05
C PHE A 35 17.37 12.81 26.92
N GLU A 36 17.19 13.62 27.95
CA GLU A 36 15.96 13.73 28.72
C GLU A 36 15.43 15.17 28.67
N ALA A 37 14.13 15.30 28.86
CA ALA A 37 13.48 16.57 29.17
C ALA A 37 12.54 16.36 30.36
N ALA A 38 12.38 17.39 31.20
CA ALA A 38 11.40 17.36 32.29
C ALA A 38 10.33 18.43 32.04
N VAL A 39 9.06 18.03 32.13
CA VAL A 39 7.91 18.90 31.94
C VAL A 39 7.14 19.02 33.26
N PHE A 40 6.89 20.26 33.69
CA PHE A 40 5.99 20.52 34.79
C PHE A 40 4.56 20.51 34.28
N PHE A 41 3.76 19.61 34.83
CA PHE A 41 2.39 19.38 34.41
C PHE A 41 1.44 19.60 35.58
N ARG A 42 0.36 20.35 35.35
CA ARG A 42 -0.66 20.63 36.36
C ARG A 42 -2.02 20.89 35.69
N ASP A 43 -3.08 20.46 36.33
CA ASP A 43 -4.46 20.73 35.91
C ASP A 43 -4.72 20.39 34.44
N GLY A 44 -4.13 19.27 33.95
CA GLY A 44 -4.30 18.80 32.57
C GLY A 44 -3.45 19.54 31.54
N LYS A 45 -2.48 20.38 31.95
CA LYS A 45 -1.63 21.16 31.03
C LYS A 45 -0.16 21.08 31.39
N ALA A 46 0.67 21.04 30.35
CA ALA A 46 2.12 21.21 30.48
C ALA A 46 2.45 22.70 30.49
N TYR A 47 3.34 23.09 31.41
CA TYR A 47 3.75 24.48 31.59
C TYR A 47 5.21 24.70 31.24
N ASP A 48 6.11 24.47 32.19
CA ASP A 48 7.53 24.77 32.04
C ASP A 48 8.31 23.51 31.65
N ILE A 49 9.26 23.66 30.74
CA ILE A 49 10.10 22.57 30.24
C ILE A 49 11.55 22.84 30.64
N PHE A 50 12.22 21.80 31.14
CA PHE A 50 13.64 21.81 31.44
C PHE A 50 14.38 20.83 30.55
N GLY A 51 15.38 21.32 29.82
CA GLY A 51 16.34 20.51 29.10
C GLY A 51 17.40 19.91 30.03
N SER A 52 18.36 19.23 29.43
CA SER A 52 19.48 18.58 30.16
C SER A 52 20.23 19.57 31.07
N GLY A 53 20.60 19.10 32.25
CA GLY A 53 21.34 19.85 33.23
C GLY A 53 20.79 19.72 34.64
N ARG A 54 21.40 20.50 35.56
CA ARG A 54 20.95 20.62 36.93
C ARG A 54 20.25 21.98 37.10
N HIS A 55 19.00 21.94 37.54
CA HIS A 55 18.15 23.12 37.71
C HIS A 55 17.69 23.22 39.18
N THR A 56 17.86 24.37 39.79
CA THR A 56 17.25 24.64 41.10
C THR A 56 15.89 25.24 40.87
N ILE A 57 14.84 24.64 41.41
CA ILE A 57 13.47 25.09 41.19
C ILE A 57 13.21 26.36 41.96
N THR A 58 13.03 27.46 41.26
CA THR A 58 12.76 28.80 41.78
C THR A 58 11.57 29.42 41.06
N THR A 59 11.00 30.47 41.62
CA THR A 59 9.90 31.22 40.98
C THR A 59 10.30 31.87 39.65
N LEU A 60 11.60 32.02 39.40
CA LEU A 60 12.12 32.64 38.19
C LEU A 60 12.18 31.66 37.01
N ASN A 61 12.46 30.39 37.26
CA ASN A 61 12.62 29.40 36.20
C ASN A 61 11.40 28.49 35.99
N VAL A 62 10.31 28.75 36.72
CA VAL A 62 8.96 28.18 36.49
C VAL A 62 7.92 29.31 36.32
N PRO A 63 8.11 30.23 35.37
CA PRO A 63 7.28 31.43 35.28
C PRO A 63 5.83 31.14 34.90
N LEU A 64 5.57 30.16 34.05
CA LEU A 64 4.21 29.81 33.64
C LEU A 64 3.43 29.20 34.79
N LEU A 65 4.04 28.29 35.55
CA LEU A 65 3.42 27.66 36.71
C LEU A 65 3.21 28.65 37.85
N THR A 66 4.21 29.52 38.14
CA THR A 66 4.11 30.55 39.19
C THR A 66 3.08 31.61 38.87
N GLY A 67 2.87 31.96 37.61
CA GLY A 67 1.81 32.88 37.19
C GLY A 67 0.41 32.41 37.59
N ILE A 68 0.16 31.12 37.60
CA ILE A 68 -1.10 30.52 38.05
C ILE A 68 -1.15 30.43 39.58
N LEU A 69 -0.06 29.99 40.22
CA LEU A 69 0.01 29.91 41.68
C LEU A 69 -0.23 31.24 42.34
N ARG A 70 0.26 32.37 41.81
CA ARG A 70 -0.02 33.72 42.28
C ARG A 70 -1.50 34.07 42.27
N ARG A 71 -2.28 33.56 41.33
CA ARG A 71 -3.73 33.82 41.26
C ARG A 71 -4.54 33.04 42.29
N ILE A 72 -4.02 31.90 42.77
CA ILE A 72 -4.79 30.95 43.58
C ILE A 72 -4.43 31.06 45.08
N ALA A 73 -3.17 31.27 45.47
CA ALA A 73 -2.71 30.98 46.83
C ALA A 73 -1.79 32.00 47.49
N GLY A 74 -1.58 33.20 47.01
CA GLY A 74 -0.65 34.13 47.70
C GLY A 74 0.77 33.55 47.89
N PHE A 75 1.77 34.40 48.13
CA PHE A 75 3.15 33.94 48.38
C PHE A 75 3.27 33.28 49.76
N GLY A 76 3.62 31.98 49.78
CA GLY A 76 4.02 31.25 50.96
C GLY A 76 5.19 30.33 50.65
N GLU A 77 6.06 30.08 51.62
CA GLU A 77 7.18 29.12 51.58
C GLU A 77 6.73 27.65 51.49
N THR A 78 5.46 27.42 51.23
CA THR A 78 4.84 26.09 51.18
C THR A 78 5.18 25.37 49.87
N PRO A 79 5.38 24.02 49.88
CA PRO A 79 5.50 23.23 48.68
C PRO A 79 4.32 23.48 47.75
N PHE A 80 4.58 23.52 46.45
CA PHE A 80 3.54 23.62 45.44
C PHE A 80 3.26 22.25 44.80
N LYS A 81 2.01 22.02 44.44
CA LYS A 81 1.62 20.79 43.74
C LYS A 81 1.82 20.92 42.27
N ALA A 82 2.70 20.10 41.72
CA ALA A 82 2.90 19.91 40.30
C ALA A 82 3.41 18.50 40.04
N MET A 83 3.01 17.99 38.92
CA MET A 83 3.49 16.71 38.40
C MET A 83 4.74 16.97 37.56
N VAL A 84 5.82 16.24 37.79
CA VAL A 84 7.01 16.32 36.97
C VAL A 84 7.06 15.07 36.09
N ILE A 85 7.02 15.28 34.77
CA ILE A 85 7.05 14.21 33.78
C ILE A 85 8.38 14.28 33.06
N PHE A 86 9.16 13.23 33.19
CA PHE A 86 10.40 13.04 32.44
C PHE A 86 10.09 12.35 31.11
N ILE A 87 10.78 12.78 30.06
CA ILE A 87 10.61 12.32 28.70
C ILE A 87 11.97 12.01 28.09
N SER A 88 12.13 10.83 27.52
CA SER A 88 13.31 10.48 26.73
C SER A 88 13.23 11.14 25.34
N THR A 89 14.27 11.89 24.98
CA THR A 89 14.41 12.51 23.65
C THR A 89 15.33 11.70 22.73
N ARG A 90 15.66 10.46 23.12
CA ARG A 90 16.44 9.53 22.29
C ARG A 90 15.66 9.14 21.04
N VAL A 91 16.40 8.76 20.01
CA VAL A 91 15.80 8.13 18.84
C VAL A 91 15.38 6.72 19.20
N VAL A 92 14.13 6.40 18.94
CA VAL A 92 13.49 5.11 19.23
C VAL A 92 13.06 4.48 17.93
N ALA A 93 13.16 3.16 17.84
CA ALA A 93 12.69 2.39 16.70
C ALA A 93 11.30 1.81 16.97
N GLY A 94 10.42 1.91 16.01
CA GLY A 94 9.12 1.25 15.98
C GLY A 94 8.98 0.35 14.77
N LYS A 95 8.01 -0.58 14.82
CA LYS A 95 7.68 -1.47 13.71
C LYS A 95 6.23 -1.27 13.31
N TYR A 96 5.97 -1.37 12.02
CA TYR A 96 4.63 -1.31 11.47
C TYR A 96 4.40 -2.44 10.48
N GLY A 97 3.13 -2.75 10.26
CA GLY A 97 2.69 -3.69 9.23
C GLY A 97 1.26 -3.35 8.86
N THR A 98 1.01 -3.24 7.57
CA THR A 98 -0.30 -2.88 7.04
C THR A 98 -0.60 -3.62 5.74
N ARG A 99 -1.87 -3.61 5.36
CA ARG A 99 -2.34 -4.05 4.05
C ARG A 99 -2.75 -2.83 3.27
N ALA A 100 -2.26 -2.71 2.06
CA ALA A 100 -2.57 -1.63 1.13
C ALA A 100 -3.04 -2.19 -0.21
N GLN A 101 -3.40 -1.32 -1.12
CA GLN A 101 -3.72 -1.66 -2.51
C GLN A 101 -3.06 -0.62 -3.42
N THR A 102 -2.68 -1.05 -4.61
CA THR A 102 -2.16 -0.17 -5.67
C THR A 102 -3.31 0.50 -6.43
N THR A 103 -2.98 1.40 -7.38
CA THR A 103 -3.96 1.99 -8.32
C THR A 103 -4.72 0.92 -9.10
N GLU A 104 -4.13 -0.23 -9.34
CA GLU A 104 -4.71 -1.39 -10.04
C GLU A 104 -5.49 -2.31 -9.10
N LEU A 105 -5.74 -1.89 -7.85
CA LEU A 105 -6.36 -2.69 -6.78
C LEU A 105 -5.60 -3.97 -6.44
N ALA A 106 -4.32 -4.06 -6.79
CA ALA A 106 -3.48 -5.19 -6.41
C ALA A 106 -3.22 -5.16 -4.89
N PRO A 107 -3.50 -6.25 -4.16
CA PRO A 107 -3.32 -6.29 -2.73
C PRO A 107 -1.84 -6.33 -2.37
N LEU A 108 -1.45 -5.51 -1.39
CA LEU A 108 -0.10 -5.43 -0.84
C LEU A 108 -0.11 -5.76 0.64
N GLN A 109 0.91 -6.49 1.08
CA GLN A 109 1.27 -6.63 2.49
C GLN A 109 2.60 -5.93 2.69
N VAL A 110 2.59 -4.90 3.52
CA VAL A 110 3.75 -4.02 3.72
C VAL A 110 4.14 -4.05 5.17
N HIS A 111 5.42 -4.22 5.44
CA HIS A 111 5.97 -4.11 6.78
C HIS A 111 7.32 -3.39 6.75
N GLY A 112 7.65 -2.79 7.87
CA GLY A 112 8.88 -2.03 7.97
C GLY A 112 9.13 -1.47 9.36
N SER A 113 10.17 -0.67 9.43
CA SER A 113 10.59 0.03 10.64
C SER A 113 10.55 1.54 10.43
N PHE A 114 10.34 2.25 11.50
CA PHE A 114 10.43 3.70 11.54
C PHE A 114 11.20 4.13 12.79
N TRP A 115 11.85 5.28 12.72
CA TRP A 115 12.60 5.87 13.82
C TRP A 115 12.04 7.25 14.12
N PHE A 116 11.80 7.49 15.38
CA PHE A 116 11.27 8.76 15.85
C PHE A 116 11.94 9.19 17.15
N LYS A 117 11.82 10.46 17.47
CA LYS A 117 12.21 11.04 18.76
C LYS A 117 11.16 12.05 19.22
N VAL A 118 11.12 12.33 20.50
CA VAL A 118 10.33 13.44 21.00
C VAL A 118 11.08 14.73 20.76
N ASP A 119 10.52 15.60 19.92
CA ASP A 119 11.07 16.91 19.56
C ASP A 119 10.46 18.04 20.39
N ASN A 120 9.16 17.99 20.60
CA ASN A 120 8.45 18.92 21.47
C ASN A 120 7.82 18.17 22.66
N PRO A 121 8.52 18.11 23.82
CA PRO A 121 8.04 17.41 25.00
C PRO A 121 6.69 17.90 25.54
N GLN A 122 6.43 19.20 25.47
CA GLN A 122 5.18 19.79 25.94
C GLN A 122 3.99 19.30 25.10
N LEU A 123 4.13 19.37 23.79
CA LEU A 123 3.09 18.96 22.87
C LEU A 123 2.84 17.45 22.98
N PHE A 124 3.91 16.67 23.10
CA PHE A 124 3.83 15.22 23.26
C PHE A 124 3.08 14.81 24.54
N VAL A 125 3.37 15.47 25.65
CA VAL A 125 2.65 15.22 26.92
C VAL A 125 1.17 15.58 26.80
N ASN A 126 0.85 16.71 26.20
CA ASN A 126 -0.54 17.14 26.06
C ASN A 126 -1.37 16.24 25.13
N GLU A 127 -0.80 15.85 23.99
CA GLU A 127 -1.55 15.18 22.93
C GLU A 127 -1.53 13.64 23.07
N VAL A 128 -0.44 13.08 23.59
CA VAL A 128 -0.24 11.61 23.59
C VAL A 128 -0.28 11.05 25.02
N VAL A 129 0.50 11.61 25.93
CA VAL A 129 0.70 11.02 27.27
C VAL A 129 -0.49 11.30 28.19
N GLY A 130 -1.01 12.52 28.17
CA GLY A 130 -2.06 12.94 29.09
C GLY A 130 -1.66 12.75 30.55
N GLY A 131 -2.52 12.12 31.32
CA GLY A 131 -2.29 11.86 32.76
C GLY A 131 -1.68 10.50 33.10
N GLN A 132 -1.15 9.76 32.15
CA GLN A 132 -0.60 8.42 32.40
C GLN A 132 0.72 8.49 33.17
N ASN A 133 0.99 7.47 33.99
CA ASN A 133 2.15 7.46 34.88
C ASN A 133 3.45 7.02 34.19
N ALA A 134 3.34 6.19 33.17
CA ALA A 134 4.46 5.70 32.38
C ALA A 134 4.00 5.43 30.94
N TYR A 135 4.92 5.58 30.00
CA TYR A 135 4.70 5.30 28.59
C TYR A 135 5.95 4.65 28.01
N THR A 136 5.77 3.48 27.45
CA THR A 136 6.87 2.73 26.84
C THR A 136 6.91 2.95 25.33
N THR A 137 8.00 2.53 24.70
CA THR A 137 8.14 2.46 23.24
C THR A 137 6.98 1.69 22.59
N SER A 138 6.55 0.60 23.24
CA SER A 138 5.41 -0.21 22.75
C SER A 138 4.10 0.55 22.76
N ASP A 139 3.85 1.37 23.80
CA ASP A 139 2.63 2.15 23.93
C ASP A 139 2.57 3.24 22.85
N VAL A 140 3.67 3.99 22.69
CA VAL A 140 3.80 5.01 21.63
C VAL A 140 3.68 4.37 20.25
N ASN A 141 4.34 3.24 20.02
CA ASN A 141 4.24 2.52 18.75
C ASN A 141 2.80 2.08 18.45
N SER A 142 2.08 1.58 19.46
CA SER A 142 0.67 1.20 19.31
C SER A 142 -0.23 2.39 18.97
N TYR A 143 0.01 3.54 19.59
CA TYR A 143 -0.68 4.79 19.29
C TYR A 143 -0.39 5.27 17.86
N LEU A 144 0.87 5.25 17.44
CA LEU A 144 1.29 5.72 16.11
C LEU A 144 0.87 4.81 14.97
N ARG A 145 0.65 3.52 15.25
CA ARG A 145 0.31 2.52 14.21
C ARG A 145 -0.90 2.92 13.38
N GLY A 146 -1.92 3.54 13.97
CA GLY A 146 -3.09 4.01 13.24
C GLY A 146 -2.73 5.06 12.19
N PHE A 147 -1.99 6.08 12.59
CA PHE A 147 -1.55 7.16 11.69
C PHE A 147 -0.62 6.65 10.58
N LEU A 148 0.33 5.79 10.94
CA LEU A 148 1.27 5.19 9.99
C LEU A 148 0.53 4.38 8.93
N ASN A 149 -0.35 3.47 9.37
CA ASN A 149 -1.09 2.61 8.47
C ASN A 149 -1.95 3.42 7.51
N GLU A 150 -2.71 4.40 8.01
CA GLU A 150 -3.55 5.26 7.17
C GLU A 150 -2.72 5.97 6.08
N LYS A 151 -1.63 6.62 6.47
CA LYS A 151 -0.79 7.39 5.53
C LYS A 151 -0.04 6.51 4.54
N ILE A 152 0.44 5.34 4.98
CA ILE A 152 1.10 4.37 4.10
C ILE A 152 0.10 3.80 3.08
N ILE A 153 -1.12 3.47 3.50
CA ILE A 153 -2.16 2.98 2.60
C ILE A 153 -2.52 4.05 1.55
N ASP A 154 -2.75 5.29 1.99
CA ASP A 154 -3.07 6.41 1.11
C ASP A 154 -1.95 6.66 0.09
N GLU A 155 -0.69 6.67 0.53
CA GLU A 155 0.44 6.90 -0.36
C GLU A 155 0.64 5.76 -1.36
N LEU A 156 0.61 4.50 -0.91
CA LEU A 156 0.81 3.35 -1.79
C LEU A 156 -0.32 3.17 -2.81
N SER A 157 -1.52 3.65 -2.51
CA SER A 157 -2.66 3.63 -3.44
C SER A 157 -2.46 4.52 -4.68
N ARG A 158 -1.44 5.36 -4.70
CA ARG A 158 -1.11 6.27 -5.81
C ARG A 158 -0.17 5.66 -6.84
N TYR A 159 0.44 4.54 -6.51
CA TYR A 159 1.42 3.87 -7.36
C TYR A 159 0.86 2.59 -7.99
N ASP A 160 1.37 2.26 -9.17
CA ASP A 160 1.15 0.96 -9.79
C ASP A 160 2.01 -0.13 -9.12
N LEU A 161 1.62 -1.39 -9.35
CA LEU A 161 2.27 -2.54 -8.75
C LEU A 161 3.77 -2.63 -9.10
N LEU A 162 4.13 -2.34 -10.35
CA LEU A 162 5.53 -2.41 -10.80
C LEU A 162 6.39 -1.35 -10.12
N THR A 163 5.89 -0.12 -10.01
CA THR A 163 6.57 1.00 -9.37
C THR A 163 6.84 0.70 -7.90
N VAL A 164 5.86 0.18 -7.16
CA VAL A 164 6.02 -0.17 -5.75
C VAL A 164 7.15 -1.19 -5.55
N PHE A 165 7.26 -2.20 -6.41
CA PHE A 165 8.30 -3.24 -6.27
C PHE A 165 9.68 -2.84 -6.83
N THR A 166 9.76 -1.85 -7.72
CA THR A 166 11.02 -1.44 -8.35
C THR A 166 11.63 -0.20 -7.74
N LYS A 167 10.82 0.63 -7.06
CA LYS A 167 11.20 1.95 -6.53
C LYS A 167 10.90 2.08 -5.04
N LEU A 168 11.35 1.10 -4.26
CA LEU A 168 11.09 1.03 -2.82
C LEU A 168 11.60 2.28 -2.07
N ASP A 169 12.77 2.79 -2.44
CA ASP A 169 13.34 3.97 -1.79
C ASP A 169 12.50 5.23 -2.08
N GLU A 170 12.06 5.42 -3.32
CA GLU A 170 11.23 6.57 -3.70
C GLU A 170 9.88 6.52 -2.97
N THR A 171 9.24 5.35 -2.92
CA THR A 171 7.94 5.17 -2.26
C THR A 171 8.05 5.30 -0.74
N SER A 172 9.16 4.85 -0.12
CA SER A 172 9.38 5.03 1.31
C SER A 172 9.63 6.48 1.69
N VAL A 173 10.36 7.24 0.89
CA VAL A 173 10.58 8.68 1.09
C VAL A 173 9.28 9.46 0.93
N ALA A 174 8.45 9.12 -0.05
CA ALA A 174 7.15 9.74 -0.24
C ALA A 174 6.22 9.45 0.96
N ALA A 175 6.15 8.21 1.43
CA ALA A 175 5.41 7.83 2.63
C ALA A 175 5.92 8.56 3.88
N LYS A 176 7.24 8.65 4.07
CA LYS A 176 7.85 9.44 5.15
C LYS A 176 7.37 10.89 5.11
N THR A 177 7.40 11.52 3.95
CA THR A 177 7.00 12.93 3.77
C THR A 177 5.53 13.14 4.12
N ALA A 178 4.65 12.23 3.71
CA ALA A 178 3.22 12.29 4.03
C ALA A 178 2.91 12.14 5.54
N ILE A 179 3.80 11.47 6.28
CA ILE A 179 3.63 11.20 7.71
C ILE A 179 4.22 12.31 8.59
N LEU A 180 5.26 13.03 8.11
CA LEU A 180 6.00 14.04 8.90
C LEU A 180 5.11 15.04 9.60
N ASP A 181 4.11 15.59 8.92
CA ASP A 181 3.21 16.59 9.50
C ASP A 181 2.31 16.02 10.60
N ALA A 182 1.92 14.76 10.49
CA ALA A 182 1.14 14.10 11.53
C ALA A 182 1.97 13.91 12.81
N PHE A 183 3.23 13.53 12.68
CA PHE A 183 4.16 13.38 13.81
C PHE A 183 4.45 14.72 14.48
N LYS A 184 4.71 15.77 13.70
CA LYS A 184 4.96 17.11 14.26
C LYS A 184 3.80 17.66 15.06
N ARG A 185 2.55 17.39 14.67
CA ARG A 185 1.35 17.82 15.40
C ARG A 185 1.26 17.24 16.81
N ILE A 186 1.86 16.10 17.06
CA ILE A 186 1.88 15.43 18.37
C ILE A 186 3.24 15.54 19.07
N GLY A 187 4.11 16.44 18.62
CA GLY A 187 5.40 16.71 19.25
C GLY A 187 6.50 15.69 18.95
N LEU A 188 6.33 14.85 17.94
CA LEU A 188 7.32 13.88 17.50
C LEU A 188 8.02 14.32 16.21
N ASP A 189 9.28 13.93 16.06
CA ASP A 189 10.03 14.04 14.83
C ASP A 189 10.28 12.63 14.24
N LEU A 190 9.79 12.39 13.03
CA LEU A 190 10.04 11.15 12.30
C LEU A 190 11.42 11.23 11.63
N THR A 191 12.41 10.60 12.24
CA THR A 191 13.80 10.62 11.76
C THR A 191 13.95 9.83 10.47
N ASP A 192 13.43 8.60 10.43
CA ASP A 192 13.49 7.74 9.23
C ASP A 192 12.29 6.79 9.16
N LEU A 193 11.99 6.32 7.94
CA LEU A 193 10.97 5.29 7.68
C LEU A 193 11.45 4.43 6.52
N ARG A 194 11.40 3.11 6.69
CA ARG A 194 11.84 2.16 5.67
C ARG A 194 10.84 1.04 5.51
N PHE A 195 10.61 0.67 4.27
CA PHE A 195 9.94 -0.58 3.92
C PHE A 195 10.98 -1.71 3.99
N GLU A 196 10.77 -2.67 4.88
CA GLU A 196 11.62 -3.86 5.01
C GLU A 196 11.15 -4.98 4.07
N GLY A 197 9.85 -5.02 3.82
CA GLY A 197 9.29 -5.97 2.87
C GLY A 197 7.93 -5.53 2.36
N ILE A 198 7.75 -5.76 1.08
CA ILE A 198 6.47 -5.61 0.40
C ILE A 198 6.17 -6.94 -0.29
N ASP A 199 5.00 -7.48 -0.04
CA ASP A 199 4.53 -8.72 -0.62
C ASP A 199 3.16 -8.55 -1.25
N THR A 200 2.84 -9.46 -2.18
CA THR A 200 1.54 -9.51 -2.85
C THR A 200 1.11 -10.97 -3.03
N THR A 201 -0.10 -11.19 -3.50
CA THR A 201 -0.58 -12.55 -3.73
C THR A 201 0.19 -13.26 -4.85
N PRO A 202 0.21 -14.60 -4.87
CA PRO A 202 0.93 -15.37 -5.88
C PRO A 202 0.55 -15.01 -7.33
N GLU A 203 -0.72 -14.69 -7.57
CA GLU A 203 -1.23 -14.31 -8.89
C GLU A 203 -0.59 -12.99 -9.36
N TYR A 204 -0.57 -11.97 -8.50
CA TYR A 204 0.06 -10.69 -8.80
C TYR A 204 1.58 -10.78 -8.88
N ARG A 205 2.20 -11.70 -8.14
CA ARG A 205 3.64 -11.97 -8.24
C ARG A 205 4.02 -12.59 -9.58
N GLU A 206 3.23 -13.52 -10.09
CA GLU A 206 3.39 -14.09 -11.45
C GLU A 206 3.24 -13.00 -12.51
N ARG A 207 2.24 -12.12 -12.37
CA ARG A 207 2.03 -10.95 -13.24
C ARG A 207 3.24 -10.02 -13.26
N LEU A 208 3.81 -9.68 -12.10
CA LEU A 208 5.03 -8.87 -12.00
C LEU A 208 6.22 -9.51 -12.73
N PHE A 209 6.38 -10.82 -12.60
CA PHE A 209 7.45 -11.55 -13.30
C PHE A 209 7.37 -11.36 -14.81
N TRP A 210 6.19 -11.51 -15.39
CA TRP A 210 5.98 -11.35 -16.83
C TRP A 210 6.17 -9.91 -17.29
N LEU A 211 5.67 -8.93 -16.55
CA LEU A 211 5.85 -7.49 -16.83
C LEU A 211 7.33 -7.10 -16.78
N ARG A 212 8.06 -7.57 -15.77
CA ARG A 212 9.48 -7.22 -15.57
C ARG A 212 10.40 -7.85 -16.64
N THR A 213 10.07 -9.03 -17.12
CA THR A 213 10.86 -9.71 -18.15
C THR A 213 10.65 -9.13 -19.55
N GLY A 214 9.71 -8.20 -19.73
CA GLY A 214 9.39 -7.59 -21.02
C GLY A 214 8.89 -8.59 -22.06
N ARG A 215 8.51 -9.80 -21.64
CA ARG A 215 8.09 -10.88 -22.54
C ARG A 215 6.60 -10.87 -22.86
N ALA A 216 5.83 -10.07 -22.14
CA ALA A 216 4.40 -9.93 -22.39
C ALA A 216 3.94 -8.49 -22.11
N ALA A 217 3.08 -7.95 -22.96
CA ALA A 217 2.36 -6.71 -22.70
C ALA A 217 1.34 -6.93 -21.56
N PRO A 218 0.96 -5.87 -20.81
CA PRO A 218 -0.03 -5.99 -19.74
C PRO A 218 -1.32 -6.69 -20.16
N GLU A 219 -1.78 -6.44 -21.39
CA GLU A 219 -2.96 -7.07 -21.96
C GLU A 219 -2.78 -8.57 -22.23
N GLU A 220 -1.57 -9.02 -22.59
CA GLU A 220 -1.25 -10.42 -22.79
C GLU A 220 -1.22 -11.20 -21.48
N VAL A 221 -0.74 -10.59 -20.41
CA VAL A 221 -0.74 -11.20 -19.07
C VAL A 221 -2.17 -11.42 -18.60
N LEU A 222 -3.06 -10.44 -18.75
CA LEU A 222 -4.48 -10.58 -18.44
C LEU A 222 -5.15 -11.69 -19.26
N ARG A 223 -4.80 -11.81 -20.55
CA ARG A 223 -5.31 -12.89 -21.41
C ARG A 223 -4.81 -14.26 -20.95
N MET A 224 -3.54 -14.38 -20.56
CA MET A 224 -2.98 -15.62 -20.03
C MET A 224 -3.68 -16.05 -18.74
N GLU A 225 -3.97 -15.12 -17.83
CA GLU A 225 -4.72 -15.39 -16.60
C GLU A 225 -6.14 -15.88 -16.89
N THR A 226 -6.83 -15.23 -17.80
CA THR A 226 -8.19 -15.63 -18.22
C THR A 226 -8.21 -17.04 -18.84
N VAL A 227 -7.20 -17.36 -19.67
CA VAL A 227 -7.06 -18.69 -20.27
C VAL A 227 -6.74 -19.76 -19.23
N LYS A 228 -5.86 -19.43 -18.26
CA LYS A 228 -5.47 -20.33 -17.16
C LYS A 228 -6.66 -20.63 -16.25
N GLU A 229 -7.47 -19.62 -15.95
CA GLU A 229 -8.66 -19.77 -15.13
C GLU A 229 -9.77 -20.55 -15.85
N ALA A 230 -10.00 -20.27 -17.13
CA ALA A 230 -10.91 -21.04 -17.98
C ALA A 230 -10.46 -22.51 -18.12
N ALA A 231 -9.17 -22.77 -18.28
CA ALA A 231 -8.61 -24.11 -18.33
C ALA A 231 -8.76 -24.85 -16.99
N LYS A 232 -8.61 -24.16 -15.87
CA LYS A 232 -8.76 -24.71 -14.51
C LYS A 232 -10.22 -25.10 -14.22
N GLU A 233 -11.17 -24.28 -14.65
CA GLU A 233 -12.60 -24.57 -14.50
C GLU A 233 -13.06 -25.70 -15.44
N LEU A 234 -12.55 -25.75 -16.67
CA LEU A 234 -12.79 -26.84 -17.61
C LEU A 234 -12.20 -28.19 -17.13
N GLY A 235 -11.06 -28.14 -16.44
CA GLY A 235 -10.44 -29.34 -15.84
C GLY A 235 -11.21 -29.91 -14.64
N LYS A 236 -12.08 -29.14 -14.01
CA LYS A 236 -12.94 -29.58 -12.90
C LYS A 236 -14.23 -30.27 -13.38
N SER A 237 -14.66 -30.04 -14.61
CA SER A 237 -15.87 -30.66 -15.14
C SER A 237 -15.54 -31.97 -15.85
N SER A 238 -15.83 -33.08 -15.21
CA SER A 238 -15.54 -34.45 -15.70
C SER A 238 -16.43 -34.93 -16.86
N GLY A 239 -16.62 -34.11 -17.89
CA GLY A 239 -17.45 -34.56 -19.03
C GLY A 239 -17.50 -33.67 -20.25
N ALA A 240 -17.07 -32.41 -20.17
CA ALA A 240 -17.22 -31.44 -21.26
C ALA A 240 -15.88 -31.00 -21.91
N GLY A 241 -14.79 -31.63 -21.52
CA GLY A 241 -13.47 -31.01 -21.64
C GLY A 241 -12.78 -31.04 -22.99
N LEU A 242 -13.11 -31.93 -23.89
CA LEU A 242 -12.28 -32.13 -25.13
C LEU A 242 -12.82 -31.41 -26.37
N GLY A 243 -14.12 -31.07 -26.40
CA GLY A 243 -14.72 -30.49 -27.61
C GLY A 243 -14.70 -28.95 -27.65
N THR A 244 -14.97 -28.31 -26.52
CA THR A 244 -15.20 -26.85 -26.45
C THR A 244 -13.91 -26.07 -26.16
N GLY A 245 -12.97 -26.63 -25.39
CA GLY A 245 -11.70 -25.98 -25.05
C GLY A 245 -10.76 -25.80 -26.25
N MET A 246 -10.77 -26.75 -27.22
CA MET A 246 -9.93 -26.65 -28.41
C MET A 246 -10.38 -25.58 -29.41
N VAL A 247 -11.63 -25.15 -29.34
CA VAL A 247 -12.17 -24.11 -30.24
C VAL A 247 -11.88 -22.69 -29.74
N LEU A 248 -11.74 -22.47 -28.43
CA LEU A 248 -11.51 -21.16 -27.88
C LEU A 248 -10.02 -20.75 -27.79
N ILE A 249 -9.09 -21.72 -27.65
CA ILE A 249 -7.67 -21.44 -27.48
C ILE A 249 -7.03 -20.76 -28.72
N PRO A 250 -7.31 -21.11 -29.96
CA PRO A 250 -6.70 -20.45 -31.10
C PRO A 250 -7.08 -18.99 -31.30
N GLN A 251 -8.25 -18.57 -30.82
CA GLN A 251 -8.71 -17.17 -30.98
C GLN A 251 -8.12 -16.23 -29.92
N ILE A 252 -7.70 -16.76 -28.78
CA ILE A 252 -7.12 -16.00 -27.67
C ILE A 252 -5.61 -15.83 -27.84
N MET A 253 -4.94 -16.72 -28.57
CA MET A 253 -3.49 -16.74 -28.77
C MET A 253 -2.98 -15.98 -29.99
N THR A 254 -3.81 -15.29 -30.77
CA THR A 254 -3.31 -14.45 -31.85
C THR A 254 -2.74 -13.14 -31.31
N PRO A 255 -1.42 -12.85 -31.53
CA PRO A 255 -0.85 -11.56 -31.16
C PRO A 255 -1.58 -10.45 -31.96
N THR A 256 -2.04 -9.43 -31.26
CA THR A 256 -2.58 -8.20 -31.85
C THR A 256 -1.46 -7.49 -32.63
N GLY A 257 -1.41 -7.67 -33.92
CA GLY A 257 -0.42 -6.95 -34.75
C GLY A 257 -0.28 -7.48 -36.18
N VAL A 258 -0.90 -8.61 -36.51
CA VAL A 258 -0.94 -9.08 -37.88
C VAL A 258 -2.38 -8.95 -38.37
N ALA A 259 -2.57 -8.14 -39.41
CA ALA A 259 -3.85 -7.96 -40.08
C ALA A 259 -4.55 -9.31 -40.27
N SER A 260 -5.79 -9.42 -39.83
CA SER A 260 -6.64 -10.60 -39.88
C SER A 260 -6.68 -11.12 -41.32
N ALA A 261 -5.92 -12.17 -41.58
CA ALA A 261 -6.24 -13.01 -42.74
C ALA A 261 -7.61 -13.64 -42.42
N PRO A 262 -8.56 -13.64 -43.37
CA PRO A 262 -9.87 -14.22 -43.15
C PRO A 262 -9.69 -15.71 -42.77
N ALA A 263 -10.38 -16.14 -41.72
CA ALA A 263 -10.36 -17.52 -41.24
C ALA A 263 -10.49 -18.47 -42.46
N ALA A 264 -9.44 -19.25 -42.71
CA ALA A 264 -9.41 -20.15 -43.84
C ALA A 264 -10.56 -21.16 -43.66
N ALA A 265 -11.58 -21.06 -44.48
CA ALA A 265 -12.68 -22.00 -44.47
C ALA A 265 -12.11 -23.40 -44.66
N LEU A 266 -12.45 -24.34 -43.80
CA LEU A 266 -12.04 -25.73 -43.91
C LEU A 266 -13.05 -26.47 -44.79
N LEU A 267 -12.58 -27.14 -45.82
CA LEU A 267 -13.36 -28.03 -46.68
C LEU A 267 -13.19 -29.48 -46.20
N ILE A 268 -14.22 -30.30 -46.42
CA ILE A 268 -14.14 -31.73 -46.11
C ILE A 268 -13.83 -32.47 -47.44
N CYS A 269 -12.81 -33.32 -47.41
CA CYS A 269 -12.46 -34.14 -48.56
C CYS A 269 -13.60 -35.12 -48.90
N PRO A 270 -14.09 -35.16 -50.15
CA PRO A 270 -15.19 -36.05 -50.56
C PRO A 270 -14.79 -37.53 -50.56
N LYS A 271 -13.48 -37.84 -50.52
CA LYS A 271 -12.98 -39.23 -50.58
C LYS A 271 -12.58 -39.77 -49.18
N CYS A 272 -11.92 -39.00 -48.37
CA CYS A 272 -11.43 -39.49 -47.04
C CYS A 272 -12.04 -38.76 -45.83
N SER A 273 -12.92 -37.77 -46.06
CA SER A 273 -13.55 -36.95 -45.02
C SER A 273 -12.55 -36.15 -44.17
N GLY A 274 -11.29 -36.03 -44.54
CA GLY A 274 -10.28 -35.22 -43.88
C GLY A 274 -10.58 -33.73 -44.06
N LYS A 275 -10.23 -32.90 -43.04
CA LYS A 275 -10.38 -31.45 -43.07
C LYS A 275 -9.24 -30.81 -43.85
N ILE A 276 -9.54 -30.03 -44.88
CA ILE A 276 -8.58 -29.43 -45.79
C ILE A 276 -8.73 -27.90 -45.78
N PRO A 277 -7.63 -27.13 -45.80
CA PRO A 277 -7.72 -25.70 -46.04
C PRO A 277 -8.39 -25.39 -47.38
N ALA A 278 -9.32 -24.45 -47.43
CA ALA A 278 -10.08 -24.08 -48.63
C ALA A 278 -9.19 -23.63 -49.81
N THR A 279 -7.95 -23.28 -49.55
CA THR A 279 -6.94 -22.89 -50.55
C THR A 279 -6.18 -24.08 -51.17
N SER A 280 -6.37 -25.31 -50.66
CA SER A 280 -5.61 -26.48 -51.07
C SER A 280 -6.17 -27.06 -52.36
N LYS A 281 -5.32 -27.27 -53.36
CA LYS A 281 -5.67 -27.89 -54.66
C LYS A 281 -5.78 -29.42 -54.59
N PHE A 282 -5.18 -30.04 -53.58
CA PHE A 282 -5.18 -31.48 -53.34
C PHE A 282 -5.33 -31.81 -51.89
N CYS A 283 -5.96 -32.90 -51.54
CA CYS A 283 -6.06 -33.36 -50.15
C CYS A 283 -4.69 -33.89 -49.70
N PRO A 284 -4.14 -33.42 -48.56
CA PRO A 284 -2.85 -33.88 -48.06
C PRO A 284 -2.87 -35.35 -47.61
N ASP A 285 -4.03 -35.88 -47.20
CA ASP A 285 -4.15 -37.25 -46.69
C ASP A 285 -4.34 -38.32 -47.76
N CYS A 286 -5.07 -38.00 -48.82
CA CYS A 286 -5.41 -39.00 -49.83
C CYS A 286 -5.07 -38.61 -51.32
N GLY A 287 -4.46 -37.43 -51.50
CA GLY A 287 -4.03 -36.95 -52.81
C GLY A 287 -5.17 -36.58 -53.77
N THR A 288 -6.43 -36.64 -53.36
CA THR A 288 -7.57 -36.35 -54.27
C THR A 288 -7.56 -34.86 -54.61
N LYS A 289 -7.72 -34.56 -55.92
CA LYS A 289 -7.82 -33.19 -56.42
C LYS A 289 -9.12 -32.55 -55.93
N ILE A 290 -9.00 -31.41 -55.24
CA ILE A 290 -10.12 -30.64 -54.75
C ILE A 290 -10.45 -29.58 -55.79
N ALA A 291 -11.66 -29.63 -56.35
CA ALA A 291 -12.16 -28.56 -57.20
C ALA A 291 -12.40 -27.31 -56.37
N ALA A 292 -11.70 -26.23 -56.64
CA ALA A 292 -11.97 -24.95 -55.98
C ALA A 292 -13.44 -24.56 -56.30
N PRO A 293 -14.20 -24.11 -55.26
CA PRO A 293 -15.52 -23.56 -55.54
C PRO A 293 -15.36 -22.35 -56.47
N SER A 294 -15.97 -22.38 -57.63
CA SER A 294 -15.97 -21.25 -58.56
C SER A 294 -16.71 -20.08 -57.89
N THR A 295 -15.99 -19.07 -57.52
CA THR A 295 -16.52 -17.82 -56.97
C THR A 295 -17.02 -16.92 -58.12
N GLU A 296 -17.90 -17.43 -58.96
CA GLU A 296 -18.61 -16.54 -59.88
C GLU A 296 -19.64 -15.75 -59.11
N THR A 297 -19.43 -14.44 -59.07
CA THR A 297 -20.36 -13.51 -58.46
C THR A 297 -21.20 -12.82 -59.53
N LYS A 298 -22.50 -12.64 -59.27
CA LYS A 298 -23.41 -11.77 -60.00
C LYS A 298 -23.86 -10.62 -59.14
N ASN A 299 -24.13 -9.46 -59.72
CA ASN A 299 -24.65 -8.34 -58.99
C ASN A 299 -26.14 -8.45 -58.78
N CYS A 300 -26.63 -8.13 -57.57
CA CYS A 300 -28.04 -8.10 -57.26
C CYS A 300 -28.75 -7.01 -58.07
N PRO A 301 -29.83 -7.32 -58.82
CA PRO A 301 -30.48 -6.36 -59.67
C PRO A 301 -31.26 -5.29 -58.92
N LYS A 302 -31.39 -5.39 -57.56
CA LYS A 302 -32.06 -4.38 -56.72
C LYS A 302 -31.09 -3.45 -56.00
N CYS A 303 -29.98 -3.95 -55.47
CA CYS A 303 -29.03 -3.15 -54.62
C CYS A 303 -27.59 -3.13 -55.14
N GLY A 304 -27.27 -3.83 -56.27
CA GLY A 304 -25.95 -3.86 -56.83
C GLY A 304 -24.91 -4.69 -56.04
N HIS A 305 -25.28 -5.26 -54.89
CA HIS A 305 -24.35 -6.01 -54.07
C HIS A 305 -23.88 -7.30 -54.79
N PRO A 306 -22.58 -7.63 -54.80
CA PRO A 306 -22.08 -8.85 -55.41
C PRO A 306 -22.51 -10.09 -54.60
N VAL A 307 -23.18 -11.02 -55.23
CA VAL A 307 -23.72 -12.25 -54.60
C VAL A 307 -23.26 -13.46 -55.40
N LEU A 308 -23.09 -14.61 -54.75
CA LEU A 308 -22.72 -15.84 -55.40
C LEU A 308 -23.79 -16.24 -56.43
N THR A 309 -23.40 -16.76 -57.60
CA THR A 309 -24.33 -17.20 -58.66
C THR A 309 -25.28 -18.29 -58.19
N SER A 310 -24.91 -19.06 -57.16
CA SER A 310 -25.72 -20.11 -56.52
C SER A 310 -26.69 -19.58 -55.47
N ALA A 311 -26.63 -18.31 -55.08
CA ALA A 311 -27.45 -17.74 -54.04
C ALA A 311 -28.90 -17.54 -54.51
N LYS A 312 -29.88 -17.99 -53.73
CA LYS A 312 -31.32 -17.85 -53.97
C LYS A 312 -31.89 -16.52 -53.55
N PHE A 313 -31.21 -15.84 -52.60
CA PHE A 313 -31.61 -14.55 -52.04
C PHE A 313 -30.39 -13.64 -51.83
N CYS A 314 -30.55 -12.33 -52.00
CA CYS A 314 -29.56 -11.34 -51.70
C CYS A 314 -29.42 -11.16 -50.19
N PRO A 315 -28.20 -11.29 -49.59
CA PRO A 315 -28.04 -11.14 -48.13
C PRO A 315 -28.26 -9.70 -47.64
N GLU A 316 -28.09 -8.70 -48.51
CA GLU A 316 -28.23 -7.29 -48.15
C GLU A 316 -29.70 -6.79 -48.22
N CYS A 317 -30.43 -7.12 -49.27
CA CYS A 317 -31.76 -6.58 -49.49
C CYS A 317 -32.88 -7.61 -49.51
N GLY A 318 -32.59 -8.91 -49.24
CA GLY A 318 -33.55 -10.00 -49.16
C GLY A 318 -34.25 -10.36 -50.49
N LYS A 319 -33.89 -9.72 -51.61
CA LYS A 319 -34.52 -10.00 -52.90
C LYS A 319 -34.14 -11.42 -53.40
N LYS A 320 -35.12 -12.15 -53.88
CA LYS A 320 -34.94 -13.43 -54.59
C LYS A 320 -34.20 -13.20 -55.92
N LEU A 321 -33.14 -13.96 -56.15
CA LEU A 321 -32.22 -13.83 -57.28
C LEU A 321 -32.47 -14.90 -58.36
#